data_3e5e9d1be58222d337cda2f5526ff94a
#
_entry.id   3e5e9d1be58222d337cda2f5526ff94a
#
_cell.length_a   1.000
_cell.length_b   1.000
_cell.length_c   1.000
_cell.angle_alpha   90.00
_cell.angle_beta   90.00
_cell.angle_gamma   90.00
#
_symmetry.space_group_name_H-M   'P 1'
#
loop_
_entity.id
_entity.type
_entity.pdbx_description
1 polymer ?
#
loop_
_entity_poly.entity_id
_entity_poly.type
_entity_poly.pdbx_seq_one_letter_code
_entity_poly.pdbx_strand_id
1 'polypeptide(L)'
;MGDDLVLEVEGLHKVFHIGFFRKRVEAVRGTTFSVKRGEIFGLLGPNGAGKTTTIKAILRLIFPTKGEIRLFGRSADDREAAKRVGYMPENPYVYQYLKPLEFLDLCGRLVGMPKADRRVRSEEMIDKVGLRHAMDRPIGKFSKGMMQRIGLAQALLHDPELLVLDEPMSGLDPIGRKEVRDLLLEQRERGKTLLFTSHILSDVELLCDRVVIMQQGEITSEGQVHDLLESAGRQVEIRLSGASQKLKESLGSRGTILDASAGHLTLRVDGQQAVDEILRISNAAGARLDAMIPERQTLEKLFLKNAGR
;
A
#
# COMPACT_ATOMS: atom_id res chain seq x y z
N MET A 1 -15.08 -23.38 -5.56
CA MET A 1 -14.04 -22.37 -5.86
C MET A 1 -14.33 -20.98 -5.28
N GLY A 2 -15.37 -20.80 -4.45
CA GLY A 2 -15.79 -19.49 -3.93
C GLY A 2 -15.45 -19.18 -2.45
N ASP A 3 -14.87 -20.11 -1.71
CA ASP A 3 -14.68 -19.95 -0.25
C ASP A 3 -13.42 -19.19 0.19
N ASP A 4 -12.58 -18.78 -0.75
CA ASP A 4 -11.27 -18.15 -0.46
C ASP A 4 -11.27 -16.61 -0.61
N LEU A 5 -12.33 -16.02 -1.16
CA LEU A 5 -12.43 -14.58 -1.37
C LEU A 5 -13.14 -13.89 -0.20
N VAL A 6 -12.48 -12.88 0.35
CA VAL A 6 -13.02 -12.04 1.44
C VAL A 6 -13.70 -10.79 0.89
N LEU A 7 -13.17 -10.26 -0.21
CA LEU A 7 -13.73 -9.09 -0.90
C LEU A 7 -13.70 -9.32 -2.41
N GLU A 8 -14.81 -8.99 -3.05
CA GLU A 8 -14.95 -8.95 -4.50
C GLU A 8 -15.54 -7.60 -4.92
N VAL A 9 -14.89 -6.94 -5.86
CA VAL A 9 -15.32 -5.68 -6.45
C VAL A 9 -15.42 -5.89 -7.95
N GLU A 10 -16.61 -5.75 -8.52
CA GLU A 10 -16.88 -5.98 -9.93
C GLU A 10 -17.44 -4.75 -10.61
N GLY A 11 -16.71 -4.22 -11.60
CA GLY A 11 -17.15 -3.11 -12.44
C GLY A 11 -17.56 -1.87 -11.65
N LEU A 12 -16.88 -1.55 -10.57
CA LEU A 12 -17.21 -0.43 -9.69
C LEU A 12 -17.08 0.91 -10.41
N HIS A 13 -18.18 1.64 -10.51
CA HIS A 13 -18.19 3.03 -10.97
C HIS A 13 -18.70 3.96 -9.87
N LYS A 14 -18.07 5.12 -9.73
CA LYS A 14 -18.58 6.20 -8.88
C LYS A 14 -18.46 7.55 -9.57
N VAL A 15 -19.61 8.19 -9.74
CA VAL A 15 -19.74 9.55 -10.27
C VAL A 15 -20.27 10.45 -9.18
N PHE A 16 -19.61 11.59 -8.99
CA PHE A 16 -20.11 12.67 -8.14
C PHE A 16 -20.58 13.85 -9.00
N HIS A 17 -21.57 14.57 -8.50
CA HIS A 17 -22.03 15.83 -9.07
C HIS A 17 -21.68 16.94 -8.06
N ILE A 18 -20.69 17.78 -8.41
CA ILE A 18 -20.08 18.74 -7.49
C ILE A 18 -20.45 20.17 -7.91
N GLY A 19 -20.69 21.00 -6.90
CA GLY A 19 -20.96 22.43 -7.05
C GLY A 19 -22.34 22.76 -7.61
N PHE A 20 -22.63 24.08 -7.71
CA PHE A 20 -23.92 24.60 -8.17
C PHE A 20 -24.27 24.16 -9.59
N PHE A 21 -23.28 24.08 -10.48
CA PHE A 21 -23.43 23.64 -11.88
C PHE A 21 -23.39 22.10 -12.03
N ARG A 22 -23.46 21.31 -10.96
CA ARG A 22 -23.47 19.86 -10.98
C ARG A 22 -22.37 19.25 -11.88
N LYS A 23 -21.14 19.81 -11.82
CA LYS A 23 -19.99 19.27 -12.58
C LYS A 23 -19.85 17.79 -12.30
N ARG A 24 -19.89 16.97 -13.34
CA ARG A 24 -19.71 15.52 -13.26
C ARG A 24 -18.24 15.19 -13.04
N VAL A 25 -17.93 14.46 -11.98
CA VAL A 25 -16.59 13.96 -11.66
C VAL A 25 -16.67 12.45 -11.50
N GLU A 26 -16.04 11.72 -12.40
CA GLU A 26 -15.90 10.26 -12.31
C GLU A 26 -14.70 9.92 -11.44
N ALA A 27 -14.96 9.52 -10.20
CA ALA A 27 -13.92 9.20 -9.24
C ALA A 27 -13.44 7.75 -9.34
N VAL A 28 -14.29 6.83 -9.85
CA VAL A 28 -13.96 5.42 -10.11
C VAL A 28 -14.63 4.99 -11.41
N ARG A 29 -13.90 4.26 -12.27
CA ARG A 29 -14.26 3.97 -13.66
C ARG A 29 -14.12 2.49 -13.99
N GLY A 30 -15.02 1.64 -13.51
CA GLY A 30 -15.05 0.21 -13.85
C GLY A 30 -13.99 -0.63 -13.13
N THR A 31 -13.62 -0.24 -11.93
CA THR A 31 -12.63 -0.95 -11.12
C THR A 31 -13.12 -2.35 -10.76
N THR A 32 -12.29 -3.37 -11.05
CA THR A 32 -12.55 -4.79 -10.74
C THR A 32 -11.31 -5.39 -10.09
N PHE A 33 -11.45 -5.97 -8.90
CA PHE A 33 -10.41 -6.72 -8.20
C PHE A 33 -11.00 -7.58 -7.10
N SER A 34 -10.21 -8.50 -6.57
CA SER A 34 -10.61 -9.37 -5.45
C SER A 34 -9.49 -9.48 -4.42
N VAL A 35 -9.87 -9.73 -3.16
CA VAL A 35 -8.94 -9.95 -2.04
C VAL A 35 -9.18 -11.34 -1.47
N LYS A 36 -8.10 -12.13 -1.36
CA LYS A 36 -8.12 -13.48 -0.81
C LYS A 36 -8.01 -13.46 0.71
N ARG A 37 -8.48 -14.52 1.34
CA ARG A 37 -8.37 -14.69 2.78
C ARG A 37 -6.90 -14.78 3.21
N GLY A 38 -6.55 -14.04 4.26
CA GLY A 38 -5.21 -14.06 4.87
C GLY A 38 -4.12 -13.32 4.08
N GLU A 39 -4.47 -12.66 2.94
CA GLU A 39 -3.49 -11.83 2.23
C GLU A 39 -3.48 -10.37 2.72
N ILE A 40 -2.35 -9.72 2.54
CA ILE A 40 -2.22 -8.27 2.62
C ILE A 40 -2.30 -7.71 1.20
N PHE A 41 -3.36 -6.99 0.91
CA PHE A 41 -3.65 -6.42 -0.40
C PHE A 41 -3.50 -4.89 -0.40
N GLY A 42 -2.70 -4.36 -1.31
CA GLY A 42 -2.41 -2.94 -1.46
C GLY A 42 -3.23 -2.28 -2.57
N LEU A 43 -3.91 -1.19 -2.25
CA LEU A 43 -4.57 -0.32 -3.22
C LEU A 43 -3.75 0.97 -3.36
N LEU A 44 -2.99 1.08 -4.45
CA LEU A 44 -1.98 2.10 -4.66
C LEU A 44 -2.42 3.16 -5.65
N GLY A 45 -1.80 4.32 -5.58
CA GLY A 45 -1.99 5.39 -6.56
C GLY A 45 -1.77 6.78 -5.97
N PRO A 46 -1.65 7.80 -6.81
CA PRO A 46 -1.51 9.19 -6.37
C PRO A 46 -2.77 9.69 -5.66
N ASN A 47 -2.68 10.88 -5.06
CA ASN A 47 -3.84 11.55 -4.53
C ASN A 47 -4.84 11.85 -5.66
N GLY A 48 -6.13 11.57 -5.39
CA GLY A 48 -7.18 11.70 -6.40
C GLY A 48 -7.33 10.50 -7.36
N ALA A 49 -6.54 9.42 -7.21
CA ALA A 49 -6.66 8.21 -8.05
C ALA A 49 -7.96 7.43 -7.86
N GLY A 50 -8.74 7.71 -6.80
CA GLY A 50 -9.99 6.98 -6.50
C GLY A 50 -9.91 6.02 -5.32
N LYS A 51 -8.75 5.84 -4.67
CA LYS A 51 -8.51 4.89 -3.56
C LYS A 51 -9.53 5.01 -2.42
N THR A 52 -9.57 6.17 -1.77
CA THR A 52 -10.51 6.44 -0.66
C THR A 52 -11.98 6.33 -1.11
N THR A 53 -12.29 6.69 -2.37
CA THR A 53 -13.64 6.52 -2.93
C THR A 53 -13.98 5.04 -3.05
N THR A 54 -13.06 4.21 -3.51
CA THR A 54 -13.22 2.75 -3.60
C THR A 54 -13.42 2.15 -2.21
N ILE A 55 -12.58 2.50 -1.23
CA ILE A 55 -12.76 2.05 0.17
C ILE A 55 -14.13 2.45 0.71
N LYS A 56 -14.53 3.71 0.54
CA LYS A 56 -15.85 4.18 1.01
C LYS A 56 -17.01 3.44 0.35
N ALA A 57 -16.87 3.05 -0.92
CA ALA A 57 -17.88 2.23 -1.61
C ALA A 57 -17.92 0.80 -1.07
N ILE A 58 -16.76 0.17 -0.81
CA ILE A 58 -16.66 -1.16 -0.17
C ILE A 58 -17.36 -1.17 1.19
N LEU A 59 -17.15 -0.13 1.99
CA LEU A 59 -17.73 0.02 3.33
C LEU A 59 -19.16 0.56 3.33
N ARG A 60 -19.77 0.77 2.16
CA ARG A 60 -21.12 1.36 2.00
C ARG A 60 -21.30 2.73 2.67
N LEU A 61 -20.21 3.44 2.89
CA LEU A 61 -20.22 4.86 3.30
C LEU A 61 -20.68 5.77 2.15
N ILE A 62 -20.52 5.31 0.92
CA ILE A 62 -21.10 5.89 -0.29
C ILE A 62 -21.62 4.76 -1.18
N PHE A 63 -22.69 5.02 -1.93
CA PHE A 63 -23.24 4.03 -2.84
C PHE A 63 -22.52 4.10 -4.21
N PRO A 64 -22.18 2.94 -4.82
CA PRO A 64 -21.73 2.86 -6.20
C PRO A 64 -22.75 3.47 -7.16
N THR A 65 -22.28 4.02 -8.28
CA THR A 65 -23.15 4.41 -9.40
C THR A 65 -23.49 3.19 -10.27
N LYS A 66 -22.52 2.26 -10.42
CA LYS A 66 -22.65 0.95 -11.07
C LYS A 66 -21.66 -0.02 -10.45
N GLY A 67 -21.86 -1.31 -10.72
CA GLY A 67 -21.00 -2.39 -10.24
C GLY A 67 -21.51 -3.00 -8.94
N GLU A 68 -20.90 -4.10 -8.57
CA GLU A 68 -21.24 -4.89 -7.37
C GLU A 68 -20.05 -5.02 -6.45
N ILE A 69 -20.33 -5.13 -5.15
CA ILE A 69 -19.34 -5.37 -4.11
C ILE A 69 -19.88 -6.46 -3.19
N ARG A 70 -19.04 -7.49 -2.98
CA ARG A 70 -19.34 -8.59 -2.06
C ARG A 70 -18.27 -8.68 -0.99
N LEU A 71 -18.70 -8.89 0.25
CA LEU A 71 -17.88 -9.16 1.42
C LEU A 71 -18.20 -10.56 1.92
N PHE A 72 -17.20 -11.44 2.01
CA PHE A 72 -17.38 -12.83 2.46
C PHE A 72 -18.46 -13.58 1.67
N GLY A 73 -18.52 -13.36 0.35
CA GLY A 73 -19.54 -13.94 -0.54
C GLY A 73 -20.94 -13.34 -0.43
N ARG A 74 -21.17 -12.33 0.42
CA ARG A 74 -22.45 -11.64 0.62
C ARG A 74 -22.41 -10.24 0.05
N SER A 75 -23.56 -9.65 -0.27
CA SER A 75 -23.60 -8.23 -0.63
C SER A 75 -22.95 -7.36 0.46
N ALA A 76 -22.22 -6.33 0.06
CA ALA A 76 -21.66 -5.38 1.01
C ALA A 76 -22.72 -4.59 1.81
N ASP A 77 -24.00 -4.70 1.46
CA ASP A 77 -25.13 -4.17 2.25
C ASP A 77 -25.53 -5.09 3.43
N ASP A 78 -25.01 -6.32 3.48
CA ASP A 78 -25.29 -7.28 4.56
C ASP A 78 -24.61 -6.83 5.86
N ARG A 79 -25.42 -6.60 6.90
CA ARG A 79 -24.93 -6.13 8.22
C ARG A 79 -24.04 -7.16 8.90
N GLU A 80 -24.27 -8.46 8.69
CA GLU A 80 -23.45 -9.51 9.30
C GLU A 80 -22.05 -9.55 8.63
N ALA A 81 -21.98 -9.32 7.32
CA ALA A 81 -20.72 -9.14 6.64
C ALA A 81 -19.97 -7.89 7.14
N ALA A 82 -20.68 -6.78 7.31
CA ALA A 82 -20.10 -5.53 7.80
C ALA A 82 -19.52 -5.62 9.22
N LYS A 83 -20.12 -6.42 10.12
CA LYS A 83 -19.60 -6.66 11.49
C LYS A 83 -18.24 -7.34 11.52
N ARG A 84 -17.86 -8.02 10.44
CA ARG A 84 -16.57 -8.72 10.30
C ARG A 84 -15.45 -7.83 9.75
N VAL A 85 -15.77 -6.55 9.48
CA VAL A 85 -14.84 -5.58 8.89
C VAL A 85 -14.44 -4.53 9.92
N GLY A 86 -13.13 -4.34 10.11
CA GLY A 86 -12.56 -3.22 10.86
C GLY A 86 -12.13 -2.13 9.89
N TYR A 87 -12.43 -0.87 10.20
CA TYR A 87 -12.09 0.26 9.34
C TYR A 87 -11.31 1.34 10.07
N MET A 88 -10.23 1.77 9.47
CA MET A 88 -9.47 2.94 9.88
C MET A 88 -9.42 3.94 8.72
N PRO A 89 -10.06 5.11 8.81
CA PRO A 89 -9.93 6.17 7.82
C PRO A 89 -8.56 6.88 7.93
N GLU A 90 -8.13 7.55 6.85
CA GLU A 90 -6.89 8.36 6.82
C GLU A 90 -6.81 9.35 7.98
N ASN A 91 -7.93 10.01 8.29
CA ASN A 91 -8.07 10.89 9.45
C ASN A 91 -9.14 10.31 10.37
N PRO A 92 -8.76 9.63 11.47
CA PRO A 92 -9.73 9.06 12.40
C PRO A 92 -10.66 10.12 12.99
N TYR A 93 -11.96 9.90 12.84
CA TYR A 93 -12.98 10.76 13.45
C TYR A 93 -13.17 10.34 14.89
N VAL A 94 -12.53 11.06 15.81
CA VAL A 94 -12.56 10.77 17.24
C VAL A 94 -13.25 11.89 18.00
N TYR A 95 -13.91 11.55 19.10
CA TYR A 95 -14.43 12.53 20.04
C TYR A 95 -13.26 13.08 20.88
N GLN A 96 -12.83 14.30 20.56
CA GLN A 96 -11.59 14.90 21.06
C GLN A 96 -11.54 15.06 22.59
N TYR A 97 -12.69 15.14 23.25
CA TYR A 97 -12.80 15.28 24.71
C TYR A 97 -12.74 13.95 25.46
N LEU A 98 -12.90 12.81 24.77
CA LEU A 98 -12.82 11.51 25.38
C LEU A 98 -11.36 11.08 25.62
N LYS A 99 -11.16 10.28 26.67
CA LYS A 99 -9.93 9.51 26.87
C LYS A 99 -9.94 8.25 26.01
N PRO A 100 -8.77 7.62 25.73
CA PRO A 100 -8.66 6.41 24.92
C PRO A 100 -9.63 5.29 25.33
N LEU A 101 -9.70 4.94 26.61
CA LEU A 101 -10.60 3.88 27.09
C LEU A 101 -12.07 4.23 26.89
N GLU A 102 -12.47 5.47 27.12
CA GLU A 102 -13.84 5.94 26.93
C GLU A 102 -14.24 5.87 25.46
N PHE A 103 -13.31 6.28 24.58
CA PHE A 103 -13.50 6.21 23.13
C PHE A 103 -13.64 4.78 22.64
N LEU A 104 -12.76 3.87 23.05
CA LEU A 104 -12.82 2.46 22.64
C LEU A 104 -14.05 1.75 23.24
N ASP A 105 -14.46 2.06 24.49
CA ASP A 105 -15.71 1.53 25.05
C ASP A 105 -16.93 1.98 24.23
N LEU A 106 -16.95 3.26 23.81
CA LEU A 106 -18.00 3.78 22.92
C LEU A 106 -18.02 3.01 21.59
N CYS A 107 -16.86 2.83 20.95
CA CYS A 107 -16.75 2.05 19.70
C CYS A 107 -17.22 0.62 19.89
N GLY A 108 -16.83 -0.04 20.98
CA GLY A 108 -17.28 -1.40 21.30
C GLY A 108 -18.79 -1.53 21.52
N ARG A 109 -19.43 -0.50 22.10
CA ARG A 109 -20.90 -0.43 22.20
C ARG A 109 -21.57 -0.37 20.82
N LEU A 110 -21.03 0.46 19.93
CA LEU A 110 -21.59 0.65 18.59
C LEU A 110 -21.54 -0.62 17.74
N VAL A 111 -20.51 -1.46 17.92
CA VAL A 111 -20.39 -2.75 17.23
C VAL A 111 -21.06 -3.91 17.99
N GLY A 112 -21.71 -3.63 19.14
CA GLY A 112 -22.48 -4.60 19.90
C GLY A 112 -21.66 -5.54 20.80
N MET A 113 -20.42 -5.17 21.17
CA MET A 113 -19.59 -5.96 22.09
C MET A 113 -20.19 -6.03 23.50
N PRO A 114 -20.16 -7.19 24.18
CA PRO A 114 -20.54 -7.33 25.60
C PRO A 114 -19.73 -6.42 26.50
N LYS A 115 -20.35 -5.89 27.56
CA LYS A 115 -19.69 -4.93 28.49
C LYS A 115 -18.41 -5.48 29.12
N ALA A 116 -18.39 -6.75 29.48
CA ALA A 116 -17.22 -7.40 30.07
C ALA A 116 -16.03 -7.42 29.10
N ASP A 117 -16.27 -7.75 27.84
CA ASP A 117 -15.25 -7.88 26.82
C ASP A 117 -14.69 -6.52 26.38
N ARG A 118 -15.55 -5.49 26.32
CA ARG A 118 -15.15 -4.13 25.88
C ARG A 118 -13.98 -3.58 26.68
N ARG A 119 -14.03 -3.68 28.04
CA ARG A 119 -12.98 -3.15 28.90
C ARG A 119 -11.66 -3.88 28.66
N VAL A 120 -11.69 -5.19 28.70
CA VAL A 120 -10.49 -6.03 28.51
C VAL A 120 -9.87 -5.76 27.14
N ARG A 121 -10.68 -5.78 26.10
CA ARG A 121 -10.21 -5.53 24.71
C ARG A 121 -9.70 -4.10 24.53
N SER A 122 -10.33 -3.11 25.14
CA SER A 122 -9.87 -1.71 25.07
C SER A 122 -8.49 -1.55 25.69
N GLU A 123 -8.27 -2.11 26.86
CA GLU A 123 -6.96 -2.08 27.55
C GLU A 123 -5.89 -2.81 26.71
N GLU A 124 -6.22 -4.00 26.18
CA GLU A 124 -5.35 -4.77 25.28
C GLU A 124 -4.97 -3.98 24.03
N MET A 125 -5.94 -3.33 23.36
CA MET A 125 -5.68 -2.57 22.15
C MET A 125 -4.83 -1.33 22.43
N ILE A 126 -5.05 -0.63 23.55
CA ILE A 126 -4.24 0.52 23.94
C ILE A 126 -2.78 0.08 24.16
N ASP A 127 -2.54 -1.06 24.78
CA ASP A 127 -1.21 -1.60 24.98
C ASP A 127 -0.56 -1.97 23.64
N LYS A 128 -1.28 -2.67 22.78
CA LYS A 128 -0.80 -3.06 21.44
C LYS A 128 -0.37 -1.90 20.58
N VAL A 129 -1.08 -0.78 20.61
CA VAL A 129 -0.73 0.40 19.83
C VAL A 129 0.23 1.36 20.57
N GLY A 130 0.75 0.97 21.75
CA GLY A 130 1.72 1.74 22.51
C GLY A 130 1.20 3.04 23.12
N LEU A 131 -0.11 3.13 23.43
CA LEU A 131 -0.75 4.34 23.96
C LEU A 131 -0.99 4.31 25.48
N ARG A 132 -0.47 3.31 26.21
CA ARG A 132 -0.66 3.19 27.66
C ARG A 132 -0.20 4.43 28.45
N HIS A 133 0.88 5.06 28.02
CA HIS A 133 1.41 6.29 28.62
C HIS A 133 0.47 7.51 28.48
N ALA A 134 -0.54 7.42 27.62
CA ALA A 134 -1.47 8.51 27.30
C ALA A 134 -2.94 8.18 27.67
N MET A 135 -3.18 7.10 28.41
CA MET A 135 -4.54 6.63 28.77
C MET A 135 -5.43 7.69 29.44
N ASP A 136 -4.82 8.54 30.26
CA ASP A 136 -5.55 9.60 31.01
C ASP A 136 -5.64 10.94 30.26
N ARG A 137 -5.04 11.01 29.07
CA ARG A 137 -4.98 12.22 28.27
C ARG A 137 -6.15 12.27 27.28
N PRO A 138 -6.91 13.37 27.16
CA PRO A 138 -7.92 13.53 26.13
C PRO A 138 -7.34 13.39 24.74
N ILE A 139 -8.05 12.67 23.84
CA ILE A 139 -7.58 12.36 22.47
C ILE A 139 -7.31 13.63 21.66
N GLY A 140 -8.03 14.72 21.90
CA GLY A 140 -7.78 16.01 21.24
C GLY A 140 -6.40 16.62 21.50
N LYS A 141 -5.64 16.09 22.48
CA LYS A 141 -4.24 16.47 22.74
C LYS A 141 -3.22 15.49 22.14
N PHE A 142 -3.66 14.55 21.31
CA PHE A 142 -2.79 13.57 20.69
C PHE A 142 -2.03 14.18 19.51
N SER A 143 -0.78 13.72 19.31
CA SER A 143 -0.05 13.96 18.07
C SER A 143 -0.73 13.21 16.91
N LYS A 144 -0.38 13.55 15.66
CA LYS A 144 -0.88 12.83 14.49
C LYS A 144 -0.60 11.33 14.58
N GLY A 145 0.61 10.94 15.02
CA GLY A 145 0.97 9.53 15.20
C GLY A 145 0.14 8.83 16.28
N MET A 146 -0.13 9.49 17.41
CA MET A 146 -1.02 8.95 18.45
C MET A 146 -2.46 8.82 17.94
N MET A 147 -2.90 9.76 17.10
CA MET A 147 -4.22 9.71 16.46
C MET A 147 -4.35 8.52 15.50
N GLN A 148 -3.33 8.23 14.71
CA GLN A 148 -3.28 7.05 13.85
C GLN A 148 -3.33 5.76 14.69
N ARG A 149 -2.56 5.68 15.77
CA ARG A 149 -2.54 4.52 16.67
C ARG A 149 -3.89 4.25 17.33
N ILE A 150 -4.60 5.28 17.81
CA ILE A 150 -5.94 5.08 18.39
C ILE A 150 -6.97 4.68 17.33
N GLY A 151 -6.85 5.19 16.09
CA GLY A 151 -7.67 4.75 14.96
C GLY A 151 -7.44 3.27 14.62
N LEU A 152 -6.19 2.82 14.66
CA LEU A 152 -5.85 1.41 14.47
C LEU A 152 -6.39 0.52 15.61
N ALA A 153 -6.27 0.98 16.87
CA ALA A 153 -6.89 0.31 18.02
C ALA A 153 -8.40 0.16 17.87
N GLN A 154 -9.08 1.21 17.40
CA GLN A 154 -10.51 1.17 17.08
C GLN A 154 -10.83 0.12 16.00
N ALA A 155 -10.07 0.09 14.91
CA ALA A 155 -10.29 -0.85 13.82
C ALA A 155 -10.10 -2.32 14.24
N LEU A 156 -9.21 -2.58 15.19
CA LEU A 156 -8.89 -3.92 15.73
C LEU A 156 -9.77 -4.35 16.91
N LEU A 157 -10.54 -3.45 17.49
CA LEU A 157 -11.21 -3.64 18.79
C LEU A 157 -12.09 -4.88 18.85
N HIS A 158 -12.91 -5.11 17.83
CA HIS A 158 -13.90 -6.20 17.77
C HIS A 158 -13.38 -7.45 17.05
N ASP A 159 -12.06 -7.56 16.89
CA ASP A 159 -11.37 -8.70 16.28
C ASP A 159 -11.86 -9.06 14.86
N PRO A 160 -11.90 -8.11 13.91
CA PRO A 160 -12.46 -8.33 12.57
C PRO A 160 -11.66 -9.37 11.78
N GLU A 161 -12.29 -9.95 10.74
CA GLU A 161 -11.62 -10.85 9.79
C GLU A 161 -10.97 -10.09 8.63
N LEU A 162 -11.56 -8.94 8.24
CA LEU A 162 -11.03 -8.03 7.22
C LEU A 162 -10.73 -6.67 7.87
N LEU A 163 -9.48 -6.21 7.72
CA LEU A 163 -9.07 -4.85 8.07
C LEU A 163 -8.97 -3.99 6.81
N VAL A 164 -9.72 -2.90 6.76
CA VAL A 164 -9.67 -1.90 5.69
C VAL A 164 -9.04 -0.64 6.26
N LEU A 165 -7.86 -0.27 5.77
CA LEU A 165 -7.04 0.78 6.34
C LEU A 165 -6.72 1.83 5.26
N ASP A 166 -7.18 3.07 5.46
CA ASP A 166 -6.91 4.17 4.52
C ASP A 166 -5.69 4.95 4.99
N GLU A 167 -4.55 4.81 4.28
CA GLU A 167 -3.27 5.46 4.57
C GLU A 167 -2.78 5.27 6.04
N PRO A 168 -2.70 4.02 6.58
CA PRO A 168 -2.49 3.77 8.01
C PRO A 168 -1.15 4.28 8.55
N MET A 169 -0.16 4.48 7.70
CA MET A 169 1.19 4.93 8.07
C MET A 169 1.46 6.40 7.72
N SER A 170 0.44 7.13 7.24
CA SER A 170 0.58 8.54 6.85
C SER A 170 0.91 9.43 8.05
N GLY A 171 1.97 10.24 7.91
CA GLY A 171 2.39 11.21 8.92
C GLY A 171 3.02 10.62 10.17
N LEU A 172 3.40 9.33 10.12
CA LEU A 172 4.24 8.71 11.14
C LEU A 172 5.72 8.95 10.83
N ASP A 173 6.53 9.05 11.89
CA ASP A 173 7.98 8.97 11.80
C ASP A 173 8.45 7.54 11.44
N PRO A 174 9.72 7.32 11.08
CA PRO A 174 10.21 6.00 10.69
C PRO A 174 10.01 4.91 11.75
N ILE A 175 10.10 5.26 13.05
CA ILE A 175 9.89 4.33 14.15
C ILE A 175 8.41 3.95 14.22
N GLY A 176 7.52 4.92 14.20
CA GLY A 176 6.08 4.70 14.23
C GLY A 176 5.58 3.90 13.03
N ARG A 177 6.15 4.12 11.83
CA ARG A 177 5.86 3.30 10.64
C ARG A 177 6.25 1.85 10.85
N LYS A 178 7.45 1.60 11.40
CA LYS A 178 7.90 0.24 11.71
C LYS A 178 6.94 -0.45 12.67
N GLU A 179 6.56 0.21 13.76
CA GLU A 179 5.66 -0.37 14.77
C GLU A 179 4.27 -0.70 14.19
N VAL A 180 3.70 0.20 13.38
CA VAL A 180 2.43 -0.08 12.70
C VAL A 180 2.59 -1.24 11.72
N ARG A 181 3.65 -1.27 10.92
CA ARG A 181 3.93 -2.38 10.01
C ARG A 181 4.04 -3.72 10.75
N ASP A 182 4.80 -3.77 11.82
CA ASP A 182 4.98 -4.99 12.62
C ASP A 182 3.64 -5.47 13.20
N LEU A 183 2.78 -4.53 13.64
CA LEU A 183 1.43 -4.84 14.09
C LEU A 183 0.53 -5.39 12.96
N LEU A 184 0.62 -4.85 11.74
CA LEU A 184 -0.14 -5.35 10.59
C LEU A 184 0.31 -6.75 10.19
N LEU A 185 1.62 -7.03 10.22
CA LEU A 185 2.17 -8.36 9.98
C LEU A 185 1.70 -9.37 11.05
N GLU A 186 1.68 -8.98 12.34
CA GLU A 186 1.11 -9.80 13.41
C GLU A 186 -0.36 -10.15 13.12
N GLN A 187 -1.16 -9.19 12.63
CA GLN A 187 -2.56 -9.49 12.29
C GLN A 187 -2.68 -10.50 11.14
N ARG A 188 -1.81 -10.40 10.13
CA ARG A 188 -1.73 -11.40 9.05
C ARG A 188 -1.37 -12.79 9.58
N GLU A 189 -0.37 -12.90 10.45
CA GLU A 189 0.03 -14.18 11.06
C GLU A 189 -1.10 -14.81 11.88
N ARG A 190 -2.01 -13.99 12.41
CA ARG A 190 -3.24 -14.42 13.09
C ARG A 190 -4.36 -14.80 12.11
N GLY A 191 -4.10 -14.83 10.81
CA GLY A 191 -5.04 -15.21 9.76
C GLY A 191 -6.01 -14.10 9.32
N LYS A 192 -5.77 -12.84 9.72
CA LYS A 192 -6.59 -11.71 9.27
C LYS A 192 -6.24 -11.34 7.83
N THR A 193 -7.24 -10.84 7.11
CA THR A 193 -7.08 -10.26 5.77
C THR A 193 -6.96 -8.75 5.88
N LEU A 194 -6.05 -8.14 5.13
CA LEU A 194 -5.82 -6.72 5.18
C LEU A 194 -5.94 -6.11 3.77
N LEU A 195 -6.73 -5.04 3.67
CA LEU A 195 -6.76 -4.15 2.51
C LEU A 195 -6.31 -2.78 2.99
N PHE A 196 -5.21 -2.24 2.45
CA PHE A 196 -4.83 -0.88 2.79
C PHE A 196 -4.46 -0.04 1.56
N THR A 197 -4.67 1.27 1.69
CA THR A 197 -4.20 2.22 0.70
C THR A 197 -2.86 2.80 1.11
N SER A 198 -2.03 3.10 0.13
CA SER A 198 -0.83 3.92 0.33
C SER A 198 -0.47 4.68 -0.94
N HIS A 199 0.18 5.83 -0.77
CA HIS A 199 0.92 6.51 -1.81
C HIS A 199 2.43 6.30 -1.66
N ILE A 200 2.87 5.60 -0.60
CA ILE A 200 4.27 5.29 -0.29
C ILE A 200 4.56 3.86 -0.72
N LEU A 201 5.21 3.73 -1.86
CA LEU A 201 5.42 2.45 -2.52
C LEU A 201 6.36 1.52 -1.76
N SER A 202 7.35 2.06 -1.02
CA SER A 202 8.24 1.27 -0.17
C SER A 202 7.53 0.54 0.98
N ASP A 203 6.48 1.13 1.56
CA ASP A 203 5.69 0.47 2.60
C ASP A 203 4.93 -0.73 2.03
N VAL A 204 4.47 -0.60 0.79
CA VAL A 204 3.74 -1.64 0.08
C VAL A 204 4.63 -2.79 -0.34
N GLU A 205 5.84 -2.50 -0.85
CA GLU A 205 6.83 -3.52 -1.19
C GLU A 205 7.20 -4.41 0.00
N LEU A 206 7.13 -3.86 1.22
CA LEU A 206 7.48 -4.56 2.46
C LEU A 206 6.32 -5.35 3.07
N LEU A 207 5.07 -4.98 2.77
CA LEU A 207 3.90 -5.52 3.44
C LEU A 207 3.01 -6.38 2.54
N CYS A 208 2.81 -5.96 1.27
CA CYS A 208 1.79 -6.55 0.43
C CYS A 208 2.22 -7.84 -0.24
N ASP A 209 1.29 -8.78 -0.32
CA ASP A 209 1.40 -9.95 -1.19
C ASP A 209 1.02 -9.59 -2.63
N ARG A 210 -0.12 -8.88 -2.78
CA ARG A 210 -0.66 -8.41 -4.05
C ARG A 210 -1.05 -6.94 -3.98
N VAL A 211 -1.03 -6.30 -5.14
CA VAL A 211 -1.39 -4.88 -5.27
C VAL A 211 -2.18 -4.63 -6.53
N VAL A 212 -3.01 -3.59 -6.47
CA VAL A 212 -3.52 -2.89 -7.65
C VAL A 212 -3.01 -1.45 -7.64
N ILE A 213 -2.64 -0.97 -8.81
CA ILE A 213 -2.25 0.43 -9.02
C ILE A 213 -3.41 1.14 -9.70
N MET A 214 -3.93 2.17 -9.04
CA MET A 214 -5.01 3.01 -9.56
C MET A 214 -4.48 4.34 -10.08
N GLN A 215 -5.02 4.77 -11.22
CA GLN A 215 -4.74 6.07 -11.80
C GLN A 215 -6.02 6.63 -12.42
N GLN A 216 -6.39 7.87 -12.11
CA GLN A 216 -7.59 8.55 -12.66
C GLN A 216 -8.90 7.72 -12.55
N GLY A 217 -9.03 6.92 -11.50
CA GLY A 217 -10.21 6.09 -11.24
C GLY A 217 -10.20 4.72 -11.88
N GLU A 218 -9.14 4.33 -12.57
CA GLU A 218 -8.97 3.04 -13.26
C GLU A 218 -7.81 2.24 -12.67
N ILE A 219 -7.86 0.92 -12.78
CA ILE A 219 -6.73 0.04 -12.46
C ILE A 219 -5.80 -0.01 -13.68
N THR A 220 -4.55 0.38 -13.48
CA THR A 220 -3.51 0.34 -14.53
C THR A 220 -2.62 -0.88 -14.44
N SER A 221 -2.50 -1.48 -13.27
CA SER A 221 -1.72 -2.70 -13.04
C SER A 221 -2.27 -3.45 -11.84
N GLU A 222 -2.19 -4.78 -11.89
CA GLU A 222 -2.51 -5.69 -10.81
C GLU A 222 -1.52 -6.87 -10.82
N GLY A 223 -1.12 -7.36 -9.65
CA GLY A 223 -0.27 -8.55 -9.56
C GLY A 223 0.32 -8.77 -8.17
N GLN A 224 1.04 -9.87 -8.04
CA GLN A 224 1.89 -10.09 -6.86
C GLN A 224 3.03 -9.07 -6.88
N VAL A 225 3.39 -8.52 -5.73
CA VAL A 225 4.47 -7.53 -5.63
C VAL A 225 5.77 -8.08 -6.18
N HIS A 226 6.10 -9.34 -5.86
CA HIS A 226 7.30 -10.02 -6.34
C HIS A 226 7.34 -10.10 -7.88
N ASP A 227 6.25 -10.55 -8.51
CA ASP A 227 6.16 -10.71 -9.97
C ASP A 227 6.25 -9.35 -10.69
N LEU A 228 5.62 -8.31 -10.12
CA LEU A 228 5.70 -6.96 -10.66
C LEU A 228 7.13 -6.39 -10.60
N LEU A 229 7.87 -6.66 -9.52
CA LEU A 229 9.27 -6.25 -9.38
C LEU A 229 10.20 -7.05 -10.31
N GLU A 230 9.96 -8.34 -10.51
CA GLU A 230 10.75 -9.16 -11.43
C GLU A 230 10.50 -8.80 -12.90
N SER A 231 9.24 -8.53 -13.28
CA SER A 231 8.87 -8.16 -14.66
C SER A 231 9.45 -6.81 -15.11
N ALA A 232 9.85 -5.96 -14.17
CA ALA A 232 10.50 -4.69 -14.47
C ALA A 232 11.91 -4.82 -15.07
N GLY A 233 12.46 -6.03 -15.10
CA GLY A 233 13.80 -6.33 -15.62
C GLY A 233 14.90 -6.16 -14.58
N ARG A 234 15.96 -6.93 -14.70
CA ARG A 234 17.16 -6.82 -13.84
C ARG A 234 18.11 -5.83 -14.47
N GLN A 235 18.03 -4.56 -14.08
CA GLN A 235 19.01 -3.56 -14.47
C GLN A 235 20.25 -3.67 -13.58
N VAL A 236 21.43 -3.52 -14.20
CA VAL A 236 22.72 -3.55 -13.50
C VAL A 236 23.52 -2.32 -13.91
N GLU A 237 23.99 -1.58 -12.92
CA GLU A 237 24.97 -0.52 -13.12
C GLU A 237 26.36 -1.12 -13.10
N ILE A 238 27.11 -0.96 -14.20
CA ILE A 238 28.48 -1.42 -14.35
C ILE A 238 29.38 -0.20 -14.37
N ARG A 239 30.37 -0.16 -13.46
CA ARG A 239 31.40 0.88 -13.40
C ARG A 239 32.72 0.29 -13.84
N LEU A 240 33.34 0.94 -14.83
CA LEU A 240 34.61 0.54 -15.43
C LEU A 240 35.61 1.66 -15.31
N SER A 241 36.87 1.32 -15.03
CA SER A 241 38.02 2.22 -15.15
C SER A 241 39.00 1.79 -16.25
N GLY A 242 39.81 2.72 -16.75
CA GLY A 242 40.68 2.46 -17.90
C GLY A 242 39.92 2.33 -19.25
N ALA A 243 38.70 2.79 -19.33
CA ALA A 243 37.87 2.71 -20.53
C ALA A 243 38.36 3.68 -21.62
N SER A 244 38.90 3.14 -22.72
CA SER A 244 39.31 3.92 -23.90
C SER A 244 38.10 4.50 -24.62
N GLN A 245 38.29 5.55 -25.41
CA GLN A 245 37.21 6.16 -26.20
C GLN A 245 36.56 5.14 -27.15
N LYS A 246 37.33 4.25 -27.78
CA LYS A 246 36.87 3.18 -28.65
C LYS A 246 35.96 2.19 -27.90
N LEU A 247 36.30 1.87 -26.65
CA LEU A 247 35.48 1.00 -25.81
C LEU A 247 34.15 1.66 -25.43
N LYS A 248 34.18 2.95 -25.09
CA LYS A 248 32.96 3.74 -24.78
C LYS A 248 31.96 3.74 -25.95
N GLU A 249 32.46 3.94 -27.18
CA GLU A 249 31.64 3.90 -28.40
C GLU A 249 31.07 2.50 -28.66
N SER A 250 31.87 1.45 -28.49
CA SER A 250 31.44 0.06 -28.66
C SER A 250 30.37 -0.37 -27.65
N LEU A 251 30.44 0.11 -26.42
CA LEU A 251 29.50 -0.24 -25.34
C LEU A 251 28.23 0.63 -25.34
N GLY A 252 28.27 1.81 -25.97
CA GLY A 252 27.12 2.71 -26.05
C GLY A 252 25.88 2.16 -26.76
N SER A 253 26.09 1.16 -27.65
CA SER A 253 24.98 0.45 -28.31
C SER A 253 24.39 -0.71 -27.51
N ARG A 254 25.01 -1.09 -26.38
CA ARG A 254 24.67 -2.27 -25.56
C ARG A 254 24.11 -1.91 -24.18
N GLY A 255 24.17 -0.62 -23.82
CA GLY A 255 23.64 -0.13 -22.56
C GLY A 255 23.50 1.40 -22.57
N THR A 256 22.78 1.93 -21.59
CA THR A 256 22.65 3.38 -21.41
C THR A 256 23.87 3.90 -20.68
N ILE A 257 24.64 4.79 -21.30
CA ILE A 257 25.78 5.47 -20.65
C ILE A 257 25.21 6.49 -19.66
N LEU A 258 25.58 6.33 -18.38
CA LEU A 258 25.23 7.27 -17.29
C LEU A 258 26.33 8.31 -17.08
N ASP A 259 27.60 7.89 -17.18
CA ASP A 259 28.76 8.76 -17.08
C ASP A 259 29.91 8.24 -17.94
N ALA A 260 30.64 9.15 -18.56
CA ALA A 260 31.79 8.85 -19.44
C ALA A 260 32.93 9.85 -19.22
N SER A 261 33.33 10.08 -17.98
CA SER A 261 34.43 10.96 -17.61
C SER A 261 35.82 10.34 -17.90
N ALA A 262 36.90 11.11 -17.72
CA ALA A 262 38.26 10.72 -18.10
C ALA A 262 38.70 9.36 -17.53
N GLY A 263 38.69 8.32 -18.40
CA GLY A 263 39.10 6.96 -18.04
C GLY A 263 38.04 6.15 -17.27
N HIS A 264 36.91 6.73 -16.90
CA HIS A 264 35.78 6.03 -16.26
C HIS A 264 34.58 5.92 -17.20
N LEU A 265 33.84 4.84 -17.06
CA LEU A 265 32.58 4.60 -17.77
C LEU A 265 31.59 3.94 -16.84
N THR A 266 30.41 4.56 -16.69
CA THR A 266 29.29 3.98 -15.95
C THR A 266 28.17 3.68 -16.95
N LEU A 267 27.74 2.44 -16.99
CA LEU A 267 26.72 1.91 -17.89
C LEU A 267 25.57 1.31 -17.10
N ARG A 268 24.36 1.55 -17.55
CA ARG A 268 23.16 0.80 -17.11
C ARG A 268 22.79 -0.21 -18.19
N VAL A 269 22.60 -1.45 -17.78
CA VAL A 269 22.42 -2.59 -18.67
C VAL A 269 21.22 -3.41 -18.23
N ASP A 270 20.44 -3.88 -19.20
CA ASP A 270 19.27 -4.72 -18.96
C ASP A 270 19.59 -6.19 -19.20
N GLY A 271 19.40 -7.04 -18.18
CA GLY A 271 19.49 -8.49 -18.25
C GLY A 271 20.91 -9.06 -18.15
N GLN A 272 21.01 -10.31 -17.68
CA GLN A 272 22.28 -10.98 -17.38
C GLN A 272 23.14 -11.18 -18.63
N GLN A 273 22.53 -11.52 -19.78
CA GLN A 273 23.28 -11.75 -21.03
C GLN A 273 24.06 -10.51 -21.50
N ALA A 274 23.44 -9.32 -21.41
CA ALA A 274 24.09 -8.08 -21.75
C ALA A 274 25.20 -7.70 -20.76
N VAL A 275 25.01 -8.03 -19.48
CA VAL A 275 26.06 -7.87 -18.44
C VAL A 275 27.27 -8.74 -18.80
N ASP A 276 27.09 -10.02 -19.09
CA ASP A 276 28.17 -10.96 -19.43
C ASP A 276 28.92 -10.53 -20.70
N GLU A 277 28.20 -10.02 -21.70
CA GLU A 277 28.79 -9.51 -22.93
C GLU A 277 29.64 -8.26 -22.67
N ILE A 278 29.14 -7.30 -21.89
CA ILE A 278 29.88 -6.08 -21.54
C ILE A 278 31.13 -6.42 -20.74
N LEU A 279 31.05 -7.32 -19.77
CA LEU A 279 32.22 -7.75 -18.99
C LEU A 279 33.28 -8.40 -19.88
N ARG A 280 32.87 -9.26 -20.84
CA ARG A 280 33.79 -9.89 -21.78
C ARG A 280 34.50 -8.86 -22.68
N ILE A 281 33.75 -7.90 -23.23
CA ILE A 281 34.31 -6.85 -24.10
C ILE A 281 35.24 -5.94 -23.31
N SER A 282 34.86 -5.53 -22.12
CA SER A 282 35.65 -4.65 -21.25
C SER A 282 36.97 -5.30 -20.86
N ASN A 283 36.96 -6.56 -20.47
CA ASN A 283 38.15 -7.32 -20.12
C ASN A 283 39.10 -7.49 -21.32
N ALA A 284 38.57 -7.81 -22.50
CA ALA A 284 39.35 -7.90 -23.73
C ALA A 284 40.00 -6.57 -24.16
N ALA A 285 39.41 -5.43 -23.81
CA ALA A 285 39.89 -4.09 -24.05
C ALA A 285 40.87 -3.57 -22.95
N GLY A 286 41.12 -4.38 -21.90
CA GLY A 286 41.98 -4.00 -20.78
C GLY A 286 41.36 -3.02 -19.78
N ALA A 287 40.06 -2.79 -19.83
CA ALA A 287 39.35 -2.01 -18.83
C ALA A 287 39.10 -2.84 -17.55
N ARG A 288 39.16 -2.19 -16.41
CA ARG A 288 38.99 -2.81 -15.10
C ARG A 288 37.50 -2.62 -14.63
N LEU A 289 36.92 -3.68 -14.12
CA LEU A 289 35.63 -3.60 -13.41
C LEU A 289 35.85 -3.06 -12.00
N ASP A 290 35.29 -1.89 -11.69
CA ASP A 290 35.35 -1.29 -10.37
C ASP A 290 34.14 -1.69 -9.51
N ALA A 291 32.95 -1.75 -10.12
CA ALA A 291 31.73 -2.17 -9.43
C ALA A 291 30.70 -2.74 -10.41
N MET A 292 29.92 -3.67 -9.90
CA MET A 292 28.69 -4.17 -10.52
C MET A 292 27.57 -4.10 -9.49
N ILE A 293 26.66 -3.15 -9.68
CA ILE A 293 25.62 -2.84 -8.72
C ILE A 293 24.27 -3.21 -9.33
N PRO A 294 23.62 -4.29 -8.86
CA PRO A 294 22.26 -4.59 -9.28
C PRO A 294 21.33 -3.44 -8.91
N GLU A 295 20.67 -2.86 -9.88
CA GLU A 295 19.71 -1.79 -9.63
C GLU A 295 18.43 -2.41 -9.08
N ARG A 296 18.11 -2.09 -7.82
CA ARG A 296 16.90 -2.59 -7.18
C ARG A 296 15.69 -2.03 -7.92
N GLN A 297 14.91 -2.90 -8.51
CA GLN A 297 13.61 -2.51 -9.06
C GLN A 297 12.66 -2.17 -7.91
N THR A 298 11.93 -1.09 -8.07
CA THR A 298 10.96 -0.62 -7.09
C THR A 298 9.62 -0.39 -7.78
N LEU A 299 8.54 -0.53 -7.05
CA LEU A 299 7.20 -0.18 -7.54
C LEU A 299 7.15 1.29 -8.01
N GLU A 300 7.99 2.16 -7.46
CA GLU A 300 8.11 3.55 -7.86
C GLU A 300 8.58 3.70 -9.32
N LYS A 301 9.60 2.95 -9.72
CA LYS A 301 10.08 2.94 -11.11
C LYS A 301 9.02 2.40 -12.07
N LEU A 302 8.29 1.35 -11.69
CA LEU A 302 7.16 0.84 -12.46
C LEU A 302 6.04 1.87 -12.59
N PHE A 303 5.72 2.55 -11.49
CA PHE A 303 4.70 3.60 -11.47
C PHE A 303 5.06 4.76 -12.41
N LEU A 304 6.30 5.27 -12.36
CA LEU A 304 6.79 6.34 -13.22
C LEU A 304 6.78 5.94 -14.71
N LYS A 305 7.13 4.69 -15.02
CA LYS A 305 7.11 4.15 -16.40
C LYS A 305 5.68 4.10 -16.97
N ASN A 306 4.68 3.83 -16.12
CA ASN A 306 3.28 3.77 -16.54
C ASN A 306 2.59 5.16 -16.52
N ALA A 307 3.09 6.11 -15.71
CA ALA A 307 2.56 7.47 -15.64
C ALA A 307 3.01 8.37 -16.82
N GLY A 308 4.04 7.97 -17.56
CA GLY A 308 4.56 8.68 -18.73
C GLY A 308 3.94 8.23 -20.06
N ARG A 309 2.94 7.36 -20.02
CA ARG A 309 2.10 6.97 -21.16
C ARG A 309 0.70 7.54 -21.00
#